data_7817fff341138952534372cf2a5f63fe
#
_entry.id   7817fff341138952534372cf2a5f63fe
#
_cell.length_a   1.000
_cell.length_b   1.000
_cell.length_c   1.000
_cell.angle_alpha   90.00
_cell.angle_beta   90.00
_cell.angle_gamma   90.00
#
_symmetry.space_group_name_H-M   'P 1'
#
loop_
_entity.id
_entity.type
_entity.pdbx_description
1 polymer ?
#
loop_
_entity_poly.entity_id
_entity_poly.type
_entity_poly.pdbx_seq_one_letter_code
_entity_poly.pdbx_strand_id
1 'polypeptide(L)'
;MRAAPPRCSRERKNPMIKIAPSILSADFAYLGRDIEKIATADYVHVDVMDGLFVPNISIGIPVVKCIRPTTSLPLDVHLMIDRPVRYVEQFCDAGADIVTCHVEADTEENILAAIDKIHAKGKKAGVVVKPK
;
A
#
# COMPACT_ATOMS: atom_id res chain seq x y z
N MET A 1 -21.98 15.36 24.23
CA MET A 1 -21.32 15.37 22.92
C MET A 1 -20.13 16.33 22.98
N ARG A 2 -18.88 15.83 22.97
CA ARG A 2 -17.70 16.68 22.90
C ARG A 2 -17.35 16.84 21.43
N ALA A 3 -17.31 18.09 20.94
CA ALA A 3 -16.88 18.42 19.60
C ALA A 3 -15.42 17.96 19.38
N ALA A 4 -15.15 17.35 18.21
CA ALA A 4 -13.80 17.01 17.80
C ALA A 4 -12.95 18.29 17.73
N PRO A 5 -11.66 18.24 18.13
CA PRO A 5 -10.78 19.39 18.02
C PRO A 5 -10.60 19.78 16.55
N PRO A 6 -10.43 21.09 16.26
CA PRO A 6 -10.24 21.55 14.89
C PRO A 6 -8.99 20.93 14.30
N ARG A 7 -9.11 20.38 13.08
CA ARG A 7 -7.98 19.88 12.30
C ARG A 7 -7.01 21.03 12.08
N CYS A 8 -5.82 20.91 12.66
CA CYS A 8 -4.72 21.81 12.37
C CYS A 8 -4.28 21.57 10.91
N SER A 9 -4.79 22.39 10.01
CA SER A 9 -4.32 22.46 8.63
C SER A 9 -2.93 23.11 8.62
N ARG A 10 -1.90 22.33 8.93
CA ARG A 10 -0.53 22.74 8.60
C ARG A 10 -0.40 22.69 7.09
N GLU A 11 -0.52 23.85 6.44
CA GLU A 11 -0.07 24.03 5.06
C GLU A 11 1.40 23.62 4.99
N ARG A 12 1.68 22.48 4.33
CA ARG A 12 3.06 22.04 4.11
C ARG A 12 3.70 22.99 3.12
N LYS A 13 4.70 23.70 3.56
CA LYS A 13 5.46 24.68 2.76
C LYS A 13 6.30 24.04 1.64
N ASN A 14 6.31 22.70 1.50
CA ASN A 14 7.04 22.00 0.43
C ASN A 14 6.16 20.93 -0.22
N PRO A 15 5.53 21.23 -1.38
CA PRO A 15 4.63 20.32 -2.08
C PRO A 15 5.34 19.12 -2.75
N MET A 16 6.69 19.06 -2.74
CA MET A 16 7.45 18.02 -3.45
C MET A 16 7.75 16.78 -2.62
N ILE A 17 7.68 16.85 -1.28
CA ILE A 17 7.97 15.71 -0.39
C ILE A 17 6.65 15.17 0.15
N LYS A 18 6.41 13.87 -0.08
CA LYS A 18 5.28 13.14 0.50
C LYS A 18 5.78 12.06 1.44
N ILE A 19 5.00 11.79 2.48
CA ILE A 19 5.36 10.84 3.54
C ILE A 19 4.37 9.68 3.49
N ALA A 20 4.92 8.46 3.39
CA ALA A 20 4.17 7.20 3.33
C ALA A 20 4.68 6.25 4.42
N PRO A 21 4.23 6.37 5.67
CA PRO A 21 4.65 5.47 6.74
C PRO A 21 4.16 4.05 6.47
N SER A 22 5.04 3.06 6.69
CA SER A 22 4.68 1.66 6.56
C SER A 22 3.98 1.15 7.83
N ILE A 23 2.86 0.48 7.64
CA ILE A 23 2.16 -0.21 8.72
C ILE A 23 2.82 -1.53 9.14
N LEU A 24 3.90 -1.93 8.48
CA LEU A 24 4.72 -3.07 8.93
C LEU A 24 5.27 -2.86 10.34
N SER A 25 5.46 -1.60 10.76
CA SER A 25 5.91 -1.22 12.10
C SER A 25 4.76 -1.00 13.10
N ALA A 26 3.52 -1.21 12.68
CA ALA A 26 2.35 -1.04 13.55
C ALA A 26 2.11 -2.28 14.41
N ASP A 27 1.28 -2.13 15.44
CA ASP A 27 0.72 -3.26 16.18
C ASP A 27 -0.41 -3.90 15.35
N PHE A 28 -0.16 -5.08 14.79
CA PHE A 28 -1.12 -5.75 13.91
C PHE A 28 -2.42 -6.15 14.63
N ALA A 29 -2.41 -6.28 15.96
CA ALA A 29 -3.62 -6.50 16.74
C ALA A 29 -4.52 -5.24 16.78
N TYR A 30 -3.97 -4.07 16.47
CA TYR A 30 -4.66 -2.76 16.55
C TYR A 30 -4.36 -1.86 15.35
N LEU A 31 -4.29 -2.42 14.15
CA LEU A 31 -3.90 -1.71 12.92
C LEU A 31 -4.73 -0.44 12.68
N GLY A 32 -6.05 -0.50 12.83
CA GLY A 32 -6.92 0.66 12.63
C GLY A 32 -6.54 1.83 13.55
N ARG A 33 -6.31 1.53 14.85
CA ARG A 33 -5.86 2.54 15.84
C ARG A 33 -4.51 3.15 15.47
N ASP A 34 -3.58 2.33 15.01
CA ASP A 34 -2.23 2.82 14.67
C ASP A 34 -2.23 3.61 13.35
N ILE A 35 -3.11 3.24 12.39
CA ILE A 35 -3.33 4.03 11.17
C ILE A 35 -3.91 5.42 11.49
N GLU A 36 -4.80 5.54 12.47
CA GLU A 36 -5.32 6.84 12.91
C GLU A 36 -4.22 7.78 13.41
N LYS A 37 -3.17 7.25 14.05
CA LYS A 37 -2.03 8.04 14.54
C LYS A 37 -1.23 8.70 13.42
N ILE A 38 -1.25 8.14 12.22
CA ILE A 38 -0.55 8.66 11.04
C ILE A 38 -1.48 9.42 10.08
N ALA A 39 -2.65 9.85 10.51
CA ALA A 39 -3.65 10.53 9.68
C ALA A 39 -3.16 11.84 9.03
N THR A 40 -2.04 12.40 9.48
CA THR A 40 -1.39 13.60 8.89
C THR A 40 -0.37 13.26 7.79
N ALA A 41 -0.10 11.98 7.52
CA ALA A 41 0.73 11.52 6.41
C ALA A 41 0.03 11.73 5.06
N ASP A 42 0.72 11.43 3.96
CA ASP A 42 0.15 11.52 2.61
C ASP A 42 -0.42 10.19 2.13
N TYR A 43 0.17 9.10 2.57
CA TYR A 43 -0.19 7.73 2.22
C TYR A 43 -0.09 6.81 3.43
N VAL A 44 -0.77 5.67 3.36
CA VAL A 44 -0.49 4.51 4.20
C VAL A 44 0.25 3.50 3.34
N HIS A 45 1.50 3.18 3.69
CA HIS A 45 2.30 2.18 2.98
C HIS A 45 2.06 0.79 3.55
N VAL A 46 1.78 -0.16 2.67
CA VAL A 46 1.40 -1.54 3.02
C VAL A 46 2.38 -2.51 2.38
N ASP A 47 3.25 -3.10 3.19
CA ASP A 47 4.26 -4.08 2.74
C ASP A 47 3.68 -5.49 2.78
N VAL A 48 3.47 -6.08 1.60
CA VAL A 48 2.96 -7.45 1.43
C VAL A 48 4.11 -8.39 1.07
N MET A 49 4.33 -9.39 1.92
CA MET A 49 5.40 -10.37 1.80
C MET A 49 4.82 -11.78 1.83
N ASP A 50 5.28 -12.66 0.94
CA ASP A 50 4.74 -14.01 0.74
C ASP A 50 5.62 -15.15 1.28
N GLY A 51 6.81 -14.84 1.79
CA GLY A 51 7.76 -15.83 2.27
C GLY A 51 8.51 -16.59 1.17
N LEU A 52 8.23 -16.30 -0.11
CA LEU A 52 8.90 -16.89 -1.27
C LEU A 52 9.81 -15.88 -1.95
N PHE A 53 9.28 -14.74 -2.35
CA PHE A 53 10.06 -13.66 -2.96
C PHE A 53 10.99 -12.98 -1.94
N VAL A 54 10.56 -12.87 -0.69
CA VAL A 54 11.33 -12.40 0.47
C VAL A 54 11.16 -13.38 1.64
N PRO A 55 12.17 -13.51 2.54
CA PRO A 55 12.15 -14.50 3.63
C PRO A 55 11.31 -14.06 4.83
N ASN A 56 10.15 -13.50 4.58
CA ASN A 56 9.17 -13.10 5.61
C ASN A 56 7.75 -13.19 5.05
N ILE A 57 6.77 -13.37 5.92
CA ILE A 57 5.34 -13.33 5.59
C ILE A 57 4.73 -12.21 6.44
N SER A 58 4.05 -11.26 5.81
CA SER A 58 3.46 -10.14 6.54
C SER A 58 1.93 -10.17 6.54
N ILE A 59 1.30 -9.56 5.57
CA ILE A 59 -0.15 -9.40 5.47
C ILE A 59 -0.59 -9.64 4.03
N GLY A 60 -1.88 -9.74 3.80
CA GLY A 60 -2.44 -9.99 2.47
C GLY A 60 -3.75 -9.24 2.23
N ILE A 61 -4.47 -9.67 1.20
CA ILE A 61 -5.70 -9.06 0.70
C ILE A 61 -6.77 -8.87 1.79
N PRO A 62 -7.03 -9.83 2.71
CA PRO A 62 -8.04 -9.64 3.75
C PRO A 62 -7.72 -8.47 4.67
N VAL A 63 -6.44 -8.27 5.02
CA VAL A 63 -6.01 -7.16 5.88
C VAL A 63 -6.18 -5.82 5.15
N VAL A 64 -5.76 -5.73 3.88
CA VAL A 64 -5.95 -4.52 3.05
C VAL A 64 -7.43 -4.14 3.00
N LYS A 65 -8.31 -5.12 2.80
CA LYS A 65 -9.76 -4.91 2.80
C LYS A 65 -10.27 -4.39 4.15
N CYS A 66 -9.75 -4.92 5.26
CA CYS A 66 -10.17 -4.50 6.61
C CYS A 66 -9.67 -3.08 6.96
N ILE A 67 -8.48 -2.71 6.55
CA ILE A 67 -7.93 -1.38 6.86
C ILE A 67 -8.48 -0.28 5.95
N ARG A 68 -8.96 -0.60 4.75
CA ARG A 68 -9.47 0.41 3.81
C ARG A 68 -10.49 1.36 4.43
N PRO A 69 -11.53 0.91 5.15
CA PRO A 69 -12.52 1.81 5.75
C PRO A 69 -12.00 2.60 6.96
N THR A 70 -10.82 2.29 7.51
CA THR A 70 -10.28 2.97 8.71
C THR A 70 -9.57 4.28 8.39
N THR A 71 -9.30 4.57 7.10
CA THR A 71 -8.59 5.78 6.69
C THR A 71 -9.09 6.30 5.36
N SER A 72 -9.04 7.63 5.18
CA SER A 72 -9.23 8.28 3.88
C SER A 72 -7.93 8.48 3.10
N LEU A 73 -6.77 8.18 3.70
CA LEU A 73 -5.49 8.26 3.01
C LEU A 73 -5.41 7.20 1.91
N PRO A 74 -4.77 7.50 0.77
CA PRO A 74 -4.50 6.49 -0.24
C PRO A 74 -3.64 5.35 0.32
N LEU A 75 -3.98 4.11 -0.04
CA LEU A 75 -3.19 2.92 0.28
C LEU A 75 -2.17 2.68 -0.82
N ASP A 76 -0.90 2.76 -0.46
CA ASP A 76 0.25 2.48 -1.31
C ASP A 76 0.75 1.06 -1.01
N VAL A 77 0.32 0.09 -1.82
CA VAL A 77 0.54 -1.34 -1.58
C VAL A 77 1.77 -1.81 -2.36
N HIS A 78 2.79 -2.22 -1.62
CA HIS A 78 4.05 -2.75 -2.13
C HIS A 78 4.06 -4.28 -2.08
N LEU A 79 4.06 -4.90 -3.25
CA LEU A 79 4.01 -6.36 -3.39
C LEU A 79 5.42 -6.96 -3.50
N MET A 80 5.89 -7.52 -2.41
CA MET A 80 7.09 -8.35 -2.34
C MET A 80 6.68 -9.82 -2.41
N ILE A 81 6.05 -10.21 -3.53
CA ILE A 81 5.49 -11.54 -3.76
C ILE A 81 5.93 -12.09 -5.11
N ASP A 82 6.02 -13.41 -5.20
CA ASP A 82 6.28 -14.14 -6.43
C ASP A 82 5.08 -14.01 -7.39
N ARG A 83 5.36 -13.70 -8.65
CA ARG A 83 4.38 -13.57 -9.73
C ARG A 83 3.16 -12.71 -9.34
N PRO A 84 3.35 -11.41 -9.09
CA PRO A 84 2.31 -10.51 -8.62
C PRO A 84 1.13 -10.36 -9.61
N VAL A 85 1.34 -10.64 -10.89
CA VAL A 85 0.28 -10.59 -11.93
C VAL A 85 -0.96 -11.40 -11.56
N ARG A 86 -0.82 -12.41 -10.70
CA ARG A 86 -1.93 -13.25 -10.21
C ARG A 86 -2.86 -12.53 -9.23
N TYR A 87 -2.38 -11.48 -8.56
CA TYR A 87 -3.06 -10.90 -7.40
C TYR A 87 -3.33 -9.41 -7.49
N VAL A 88 -2.70 -8.68 -8.43
CA VAL A 88 -2.80 -7.20 -8.50
C VAL A 88 -4.25 -6.71 -8.57
N GLU A 89 -5.11 -7.39 -9.31
CA GLU A 89 -6.53 -7.00 -9.41
C GLU A 89 -7.25 -7.13 -8.07
N GLN A 90 -6.98 -8.21 -7.33
CA GLN A 90 -7.58 -8.45 -6.01
C GLN A 90 -7.13 -7.40 -4.98
N PHE A 91 -5.88 -6.95 -5.04
CA PHE A 91 -5.39 -5.85 -4.19
C PHE A 91 -6.05 -4.53 -4.55
N CYS A 92 -6.24 -4.24 -5.84
CA CYS A 92 -7.00 -3.07 -6.28
C CYS A 92 -8.45 -3.11 -5.76
N ASP A 93 -9.12 -4.24 -5.89
CA ASP A 93 -10.51 -4.44 -5.42
C ASP A 93 -10.62 -4.37 -3.89
N ALA A 94 -9.58 -4.75 -3.16
CA ALA A 94 -9.50 -4.65 -1.70
C ALA A 94 -9.34 -3.20 -1.20
N GLY A 95 -8.97 -2.27 -2.09
CA GLY A 95 -8.87 -0.84 -1.76
C GLY A 95 -7.50 -0.21 -1.95
N ALA A 96 -6.54 -0.90 -2.59
CA ALA A 96 -5.28 -0.28 -2.97
C ALA A 96 -5.51 0.86 -3.98
N ASP A 97 -4.83 1.99 -3.78
CA ASP A 97 -4.83 3.13 -4.71
C ASP A 97 -3.60 3.13 -5.60
N ILE A 98 -2.49 2.61 -5.06
CA ILE A 98 -1.23 2.38 -5.76
C ILE A 98 -0.83 0.94 -5.51
N VAL A 99 -0.41 0.22 -6.55
CA VAL A 99 0.17 -1.13 -6.43
C VAL A 99 1.54 -1.13 -7.09
N THR A 100 2.56 -1.49 -6.32
CA THR A 100 3.94 -1.53 -6.77
C THR A 100 4.46 -2.97 -6.79
N CYS A 101 5.06 -3.37 -7.92
CA CYS A 101 5.62 -4.70 -8.14
C CYS A 101 7.13 -4.64 -8.35
N HIS A 102 7.85 -5.67 -7.91
CA HIS A 102 9.26 -5.85 -8.21
C HIS A 102 9.45 -6.40 -9.63
N VAL A 103 10.38 -5.80 -10.38
CA VAL A 103 10.70 -6.28 -11.74
C VAL A 103 11.32 -7.69 -11.72
N GLU A 104 11.96 -8.07 -10.61
CA GLU A 104 12.56 -9.39 -10.43
C GLU A 104 11.57 -10.48 -10.01
N ALA A 105 10.33 -10.11 -9.71
CA ALA A 105 9.33 -11.05 -9.18
C ALA A 105 8.64 -11.89 -10.25
N ASP A 106 8.81 -11.54 -11.52
CA ASP A 106 8.18 -12.22 -12.66
C ASP A 106 8.96 -11.93 -13.95
N THR A 107 8.52 -12.50 -15.07
CA THR A 107 8.97 -12.11 -16.40
C THR A 107 8.54 -10.68 -16.74
N GLU A 108 9.30 -10.02 -17.63
CA GLU A 108 8.94 -8.67 -18.09
C GLU A 108 7.51 -8.62 -18.65
N GLU A 109 7.13 -9.61 -19.46
CA GLU A 109 5.78 -9.72 -20.02
C GLU A 109 4.70 -9.75 -18.93
N ASN A 110 4.90 -10.53 -17.87
CA ASN A 110 3.96 -10.62 -16.77
C ASN A 110 3.92 -9.35 -15.91
N ILE A 111 5.05 -8.66 -15.74
CA ILE A 111 5.09 -7.35 -15.05
C ILE A 111 4.31 -6.30 -15.85
N LEU A 112 4.50 -6.25 -17.18
CA LEU A 112 3.72 -5.35 -18.04
C LEU A 112 2.23 -5.67 -17.97
N ALA A 113 1.86 -6.95 -18.01
CA ALA A 113 0.47 -7.39 -17.86
C ALA A 113 -0.11 -7.01 -16.48
N ALA A 114 0.68 -7.07 -15.41
CA ALA A 114 0.28 -6.62 -14.08
C ALA A 114 -0.01 -5.10 -14.06
N ILE A 115 0.85 -4.30 -14.69
CA ILE A 115 0.66 -2.86 -14.82
C ILE A 115 -0.65 -2.53 -15.57
N ASP A 116 -0.90 -3.21 -16.68
CA ASP A 116 -2.12 -3.02 -17.47
C ASP A 116 -3.38 -3.37 -16.66
N LYS A 117 -3.35 -4.45 -15.89
CA LYS A 117 -4.44 -4.85 -14.98
C LYS A 117 -4.71 -3.80 -13.90
N ILE A 118 -3.66 -3.24 -13.29
CA ILE A 118 -3.78 -2.17 -12.30
C ILE A 118 -4.41 -0.93 -12.92
N HIS A 119 -3.95 -0.52 -14.10
CA HIS A 119 -4.51 0.62 -14.83
C HIS A 119 -5.98 0.38 -15.25
N ALA A 120 -6.34 -0.84 -15.67
CA ALA A 120 -7.71 -1.21 -15.99
C ALA A 120 -8.68 -1.08 -14.79
N LYS A 121 -8.17 -1.19 -13.56
CA LYS A 121 -8.90 -0.92 -12.33
C LYS A 121 -8.93 0.57 -11.95
N GLY A 122 -8.38 1.46 -12.76
CA GLY A 122 -8.30 2.90 -12.48
C GLY A 122 -7.31 3.26 -11.38
N LYS A 123 -6.34 2.37 -11.08
CA LYS A 123 -5.35 2.55 -10.02
C LYS A 123 -3.99 2.92 -10.60
N LYS A 124 -3.07 3.38 -9.74
CA LYS A 124 -1.70 3.69 -10.13
C LYS A 124 -0.81 2.46 -9.98
N ALA A 125 0.05 2.24 -10.95
CA ALA A 125 1.06 1.20 -10.92
C ALA A 125 2.45 1.78 -10.65
N GLY A 126 3.25 1.06 -9.86
CA GLY A 126 4.65 1.34 -9.61
C GLY A 126 5.50 0.11 -9.89
N VAL A 127 6.78 0.34 -10.18
CA VAL A 127 7.79 -0.72 -10.28
C VAL A 127 8.98 -0.38 -9.39
N VAL A 128 9.58 -1.41 -8.82
CA VAL A 128 10.71 -1.29 -7.92
C VAL A 128 11.74 -2.37 -8.24
N VAL A 129 12.99 -2.08 -7.96
CA VAL A 129 14.13 -2.99 -8.14
C VAL A 129 14.78 -3.29 -6.80
N LYS A 130 15.25 -4.53 -6.61
CA LYS A 130 16.09 -4.86 -5.47
C LYS A 130 17.51 -4.30 -5.68
N PRO A 131 18.15 -3.79 -4.62
CA PRO A 131 19.59 -3.54 -4.67
C PRO A 131 20.33 -4.87 -4.87
N LYS A 132 21.42 -4.83 -5.64
CA LYS A 132 22.30 -6.00 -5.84
C LYS A 132 23.18 -6.25 -4.61
#